data_06135d78cdd63c75aa88b86d6a07dbd3
#
_entry.id   06135d78cdd63c75aa88b86d6a07dbd3
#
_cell.length_a   1.000
_cell.length_b   1.000
_cell.length_c   1.000
_cell.angle_alpha   90.00
_cell.angle_beta   90.00
_cell.angle_gamma   90.00
#
_symmetry.space_group_name_H-M   'P 1'
#
loop_
_entity.id
_entity.type
_entity.pdbx_description
1 polymer ?
#
loop_
_entity_poly.entity_id
_entity_poly.type
_entity_poly.pdbx_seq_one_letter_code
_entity_poly.pdbx_strand_id
1 'polypeptide(L)'
;MQDARSVRGARAAWIAWALIGAAALAGALVLRRWMPSDDPALTVCWLRRVTHHDCPTCGMTRAAAHLVRGEWSAAAARHPLAIPLAVEAAALWLAAPFAIARGWRPSGRVARVWLYAHVALLVAVWIVRLLPHA
;
A
#
# COMPACT_ATOMS: atom_id res chain seq x y z
N MET A 1 -0.22 28.95 25.06
CA MET A 1 -1.12 28.49 23.97
C MET A 1 -0.48 27.54 22.96
N GLN A 2 0.85 27.46 22.81
CA GLN A 2 1.55 26.53 21.93
C GLN A 2 1.49 25.08 22.43
N ASP A 3 1.58 24.83 23.73
CA ASP A 3 1.56 23.47 24.32
C ASP A 3 0.28 22.69 24.05
N ALA A 4 -0.88 23.33 24.11
CA ALA A 4 -2.16 22.66 23.87
C ALA A 4 -2.36 22.20 22.40
N ARG A 5 -1.69 22.86 21.44
CA ARG A 5 -1.70 22.45 20.03
C ARG A 5 -0.76 21.29 19.77
N SER A 6 0.41 21.28 20.42
CA SER A 6 1.40 20.20 20.27
C SER A 6 0.87 18.90 20.87
N VAL A 7 0.25 18.96 22.04
CA VAL A 7 -0.36 17.79 22.71
C VAL A 7 -1.52 17.21 21.90
N ARG A 8 -2.37 18.09 21.34
CA ARG A 8 -3.48 17.64 20.45
C ARG A 8 -2.95 16.99 19.18
N GLY A 9 -1.91 17.57 18.58
CA GLY A 9 -1.28 17.00 17.39
C GLY A 9 -0.64 15.62 17.63
N ALA A 10 0.02 15.45 18.78
CA ALA A 10 0.60 14.15 19.15
C ALA A 10 -0.49 13.09 19.40
N ARG A 11 -1.56 13.44 20.12
CA ARG A 11 -2.71 12.52 20.35
C ARG A 11 -3.37 12.10 19.03
N ALA A 12 -3.59 13.03 18.12
CA ALA A 12 -4.15 12.72 16.80
C ALA A 12 -3.25 11.79 15.99
N ALA A 13 -1.92 11.96 16.06
CA ALA A 13 -0.97 11.08 15.40
C ALA A 13 -0.99 9.66 15.97
N TRP A 14 -1.07 9.49 17.28
CA TRP A 14 -1.20 8.18 17.93
C TRP A 14 -2.51 7.47 17.57
N ILE A 15 -3.61 8.22 17.55
CA ILE A 15 -4.92 7.67 17.13
C ILE A 15 -4.86 7.23 15.67
N ALA A 16 -4.33 8.08 14.79
CA ALA A 16 -4.19 7.74 13.37
C ALA A 16 -3.32 6.48 13.17
N TRP A 17 -2.19 6.38 13.86
CA TRP A 17 -1.33 5.21 13.82
C TRP A 17 -2.08 3.93 14.25
N ALA A 18 -2.80 3.99 15.38
CA ALA A 18 -3.57 2.85 15.87
C ALA A 18 -4.70 2.45 14.89
N LEU A 19 -5.42 3.43 14.34
CA LEU A 19 -6.49 3.18 13.36
C LEU A 19 -5.96 2.58 12.06
N ILE A 20 -4.82 3.05 11.55
CA ILE A 20 -4.17 2.48 10.36
C ILE A 20 -3.78 1.03 10.63
N GLY A 21 -3.17 0.73 11.79
CA GLY A 21 -2.81 -0.63 12.17
C GLY A 21 -4.03 -1.54 12.32
N ALA A 22 -5.09 -1.06 12.96
CA ALA A 22 -6.34 -1.81 13.10
C ALA A 22 -7.00 -2.09 11.74
N ALA A 23 -7.04 -1.09 10.84
CA ALA A 23 -7.56 -1.24 9.49
C ALA A 23 -6.74 -2.21 8.66
N ALA A 24 -5.41 -2.15 8.75
CA ALA A 24 -4.51 -3.08 8.06
C ALA A 24 -4.71 -4.52 8.56
N LEU A 25 -4.84 -4.71 9.88
CA LEU A 25 -5.11 -6.02 10.47
C LEU A 25 -6.48 -6.56 10.04
N ALA A 26 -7.52 -5.73 10.10
CA ALA A 26 -8.85 -6.12 9.65
C ALA A 26 -8.85 -6.51 8.16
N GLY A 27 -8.19 -5.71 7.31
CA GLY A 27 -8.01 -6.02 5.89
C GLY A 27 -7.26 -7.33 5.67
N ALA A 28 -6.18 -7.58 6.42
CA ALA A 28 -5.42 -8.83 6.35
C ALA A 28 -6.28 -10.04 6.76
N LEU A 29 -7.10 -9.92 7.81
CA LEU A 29 -8.00 -10.99 8.24
C LEU A 29 -9.07 -11.29 7.19
N VAL A 30 -9.64 -10.25 6.57
CA VAL A 30 -10.60 -10.41 5.46
C VAL A 30 -9.93 -11.11 4.29
N LEU A 31 -8.76 -10.64 3.83
CA LEU A 31 -8.03 -11.21 2.71
C LEU A 31 -7.52 -12.64 2.99
N ARG A 32 -7.27 -12.98 4.25
CA ARG A 32 -6.94 -14.35 4.64
C ARG A 32 -8.13 -15.31 4.47
N ARG A 33 -9.35 -14.82 4.73
CA ARG A 33 -10.61 -15.61 4.62
C ARG A 33 -11.18 -15.61 3.22
N TRP A 34 -10.98 -14.52 2.49
CA TRP A 34 -11.56 -14.31 1.18
C TRP A 34 -10.48 -13.98 0.15
N MET A 35 -10.48 -14.71 -0.98
CA MET A 35 -9.62 -14.43 -2.13
C MET A 35 -10.43 -13.68 -3.18
N PRO A 36 -10.00 -12.48 -3.59
CA PRO A 36 -10.66 -11.75 -4.67
C PRO A 36 -10.67 -12.56 -5.97
N SER A 37 -11.83 -12.60 -6.63
CA SER A 37 -12.01 -13.33 -7.89
C SER A 37 -11.10 -12.83 -9.01
N ASP A 38 -10.69 -13.75 -9.89
CA ASP A 38 -10.00 -13.45 -11.15
C ASP A 38 -10.97 -13.07 -12.27
N ASP A 39 -12.27 -13.23 -12.06
CA ASP A 39 -13.31 -12.97 -13.07
C ASP A 39 -13.27 -11.50 -13.51
N PRO A 40 -13.06 -11.21 -14.81
CA PRO A 40 -13.10 -9.87 -15.35
C PRO A 40 -14.44 -9.15 -15.12
N ALA A 41 -15.55 -9.88 -15.06
CA ALA A 41 -16.88 -9.33 -14.82
C ALA A 41 -17.04 -8.78 -13.39
N LEU A 42 -16.33 -9.35 -12.42
CA LEU A 42 -16.33 -8.93 -11.02
C LEU A 42 -15.22 -7.91 -10.70
N THR A 43 -14.48 -7.45 -11.71
CA THR A 43 -13.40 -6.50 -11.50
C THR A 43 -13.96 -5.11 -11.23
N VAL A 44 -13.50 -4.47 -10.15
CA VAL A 44 -13.86 -3.08 -9.79
C VAL A 44 -13.08 -2.06 -10.65
N CYS A 45 -12.04 -2.52 -11.35
CA CYS A 45 -11.17 -1.65 -12.12
C CYS A 45 -11.86 -1.16 -13.40
N TRP A 46 -12.24 0.12 -13.44
CA TRP A 46 -12.85 0.75 -14.60
C TRP A 46 -11.95 0.70 -15.85
N LEU A 47 -10.63 0.93 -15.67
CA LEU A 47 -9.67 0.88 -16.78
C LEU A 47 -9.66 -0.49 -17.46
N ARG A 48 -9.62 -1.58 -16.70
CA ARG A 48 -9.65 -2.95 -17.22
C ARG A 48 -10.96 -3.26 -17.94
N ARG A 49 -12.08 -2.71 -17.46
CA ARG A 49 -13.40 -2.90 -18.10
C ARG A 49 -13.49 -2.25 -19.48
N VAL A 50 -12.87 -1.06 -19.65
CA VAL A 50 -12.95 -0.28 -20.88
C VAL A 50 -11.85 -0.65 -21.87
N THR A 51 -10.62 -0.83 -21.39
CA THR A 51 -9.45 -1.01 -22.27
C THR A 51 -9.00 -2.46 -22.41
N HIS A 52 -9.56 -3.38 -21.61
CA HIS A 52 -9.11 -4.78 -21.47
C HIS A 52 -7.64 -4.94 -21.04
N HIS A 53 -6.97 -3.85 -20.69
CA HIS A 53 -5.60 -3.85 -20.18
C HIS A 53 -5.59 -3.72 -18.67
N ASP A 54 -4.62 -4.35 -18.02
CA ASP A 54 -4.43 -4.24 -16.56
C ASP A 54 -3.99 -2.83 -16.20
N CYS A 55 -4.59 -2.25 -15.16
CA CYS A 55 -4.15 -0.97 -14.60
C CYS A 55 -2.85 -1.12 -13.80
N PRO A 56 -2.15 -0.01 -13.46
CA PRO A 56 -0.90 -0.06 -12.69
C PRO A 56 -1.01 -0.80 -11.34
N THR A 57 -2.19 -0.84 -10.74
CA THR A 57 -2.46 -1.48 -9.44
C THR A 57 -3.23 -2.80 -9.57
N CYS A 58 -3.57 -3.23 -10.81
CA CYS A 58 -4.27 -4.48 -11.03
C CYS A 58 -3.45 -5.67 -10.54
N GLY A 59 -4.09 -6.53 -9.72
CA GLY A 59 -3.43 -7.66 -9.09
C GLY A 59 -2.89 -7.37 -7.68
N MET A 60 -2.78 -6.10 -7.25
CA MET A 60 -2.24 -5.74 -5.93
C MET A 60 -3.06 -6.33 -4.78
N THR A 61 -4.39 -6.28 -4.84
CA THR A 61 -5.26 -6.84 -3.78
C THR A 61 -5.10 -8.35 -3.66
N ARG A 62 -4.96 -9.07 -4.80
CA ARG A 62 -4.71 -10.51 -4.79
C ARG A 62 -3.30 -10.83 -4.31
N ALA A 63 -2.30 -10.04 -4.73
CA ALA A 63 -0.95 -10.15 -4.22
C ALA A 63 -0.92 -9.96 -2.70
N ALA A 64 -1.65 -8.98 -2.16
CA ALA A 64 -1.82 -8.81 -0.71
C ALA A 64 -2.51 -10.02 -0.05
N ALA A 65 -3.53 -10.62 -0.70
CA ALA A 65 -4.18 -11.83 -0.20
C ALA A 65 -3.22 -13.03 -0.16
N HIS A 66 -2.33 -13.18 -1.14
CA HIS A 66 -1.26 -14.18 -1.12
C HIS A 66 -0.24 -13.89 -0.01
N LEU A 67 0.18 -12.62 0.16
CA LEU A 67 1.13 -12.24 1.21
C LEU A 67 0.64 -12.59 2.61
N VAL A 68 -0.62 -12.29 2.95
CA VAL A 68 -1.17 -12.60 4.28
C VAL A 68 -1.35 -14.10 4.52
N ARG A 69 -1.28 -14.92 3.47
CA ARG A 69 -1.26 -16.40 3.54
C ARG A 69 0.15 -16.98 3.57
N GLY A 70 1.19 -16.15 3.41
CA GLY A 70 2.58 -16.60 3.32
C GLY A 70 2.98 -17.13 1.95
N GLU A 71 2.18 -16.91 0.93
CA GLU A 71 2.40 -17.38 -0.45
C GLU A 71 3.21 -16.35 -1.26
N TRP A 72 4.47 -16.15 -0.88
CA TRP A 72 5.33 -15.07 -1.40
C TRP A 72 5.56 -15.12 -2.91
N SER A 73 5.80 -16.32 -3.46
CA SER A 73 6.00 -16.51 -4.89
C SER A 73 4.76 -16.17 -5.69
N ALA A 74 3.59 -16.59 -5.23
CA ALA A 74 2.31 -16.26 -5.85
C ALA A 74 2.02 -14.76 -5.78
N ALA A 75 2.34 -14.10 -4.66
CA ALA A 75 2.21 -12.65 -4.53
C ALA A 75 3.08 -11.89 -5.52
N ALA A 76 4.36 -12.28 -5.66
CA ALA A 76 5.30 -11.68 -6.62
C ALA A 76 4.85 -11.89 -8.07
N ALA A 77 4.33 -13.06 -8.40
CA ALA A 77 3.79 -13.36 -9.73
C ALA A 77 2.56 -12.52 -10.08
N ARG A 78 1.72 -12.16 -9.08
CA ARG A 78 0.56 -11.28 -9.29
C ARG A 78 0.95 -9.82 -9.45
N HIS A 79 1.88 -9.34 -8.62
CA HIS A 79 2.38 -7.97 -8.72
C HIS A 79 3.79 -7.85 -8.13
N PRO A 80 4.81 -7.50 -8.94
CA PRO A 80 6.20 -7.51 -8.48
C PRO A 80 6.48 -6.51 -7.34
N LEU A 81 5.71 -5.42 -7.25
CA LEU A 81 5.85 -4.43 -6.19
C LEU A 81 5.12 -4.80 -4.89
N ALA A 82 4.36 -5.89 -4.86
CA ALA A 82 3.57 -6.24 -3.67
C ALA A 82 4.45 -6.48 -2.43
N ILE A 83 5.53 -7.22 -2.60
CA ILE A 83 6.47 -7.52 -1.50
C ILE A 83 7.21 -6.26 -1.04
N PRO A 84 7.92 -5.51 -1.92
CA PRO A 84 8.67 -4.33 -1.48
C PRO A 84 7.76 -3.28 -0.85
N LEU A 85 6.57 -3.02 -1.40
CA LEU A 85 5.62 -2.08 -0.80
C LEU A 85 5.07 -2.56 0.55
N ALA A 86 4.82 -3.86 0.72
CA ALA A 86 4.39 -4.40 2.01
C ALA A 86 5.49 -4.29 3.08
N VAL A 87 6.75 -4.57 2.72
CA VAL A 87 7.91 -4.43 3.61
C VAL A 87 8.10 -2.96 3.99
N GLU A 88 8.03 -2.05 3.02
CA GLU A 88 8.14 -0.61 3.27
C GLU A 88 7.00 -0.10 4.17
N ALA A 89 5.76 -0.48 3.89
CA ALA A 89 4.61 -0.11 4.71
C ALA A 89 4.76 -0.60 6.16
N ALA A 90 5.22 -1.84 6.35
CA ALA A 90 5.50 -2.39 7.66
C ALA A 90 6.63 -1.63 8.38
N ALA A 91 7.73 -1.33 7.68
CA ALA A 91 8.84 -0.57 8.23
C ALA A 91 8.42 0.84 8.66
N LEU A 92 7.67 1.55 7.82
CA LEU A 92 7.13 2.87 8.14
C LEU A 92 6.17 2.83 9.33
N TRP A 93 5.30 1.84 9.39
CA TRP A 93 4.37 1.68 10.49
C TRP A 93 5.08 1.38 11.82
N LEU A 94 6.13 0.55 11.80
CA LEU A 94 6.96 0.26 12.98
C LEU A 94 7.83 1.44 13.41
N ALA A 95 8.29 2.26 12.47
CA ALA A 95 9.08 3.47 12.75
C ALA A 95 8.22 4.64 13.26
N ALA A 96 6.93 4.67 12.94
CA ALA A 96 6.03 5.76 13.26
C ALA A 96 5.95 6.10 14.76
N PRO A 97 5.89 5.14 15.72
CA PRO A 97 5.90 5.44 17.16
C PRO A 97 7.11 6.23 17.59
N PHE A 98 8.31 5.88 17.08
CA PHE A 98 9.55 6.61 17.40
C PHE A 98 9.53 8.03 16.83
N ALA A 99 9.03 8.20 15.62
CA ALA A 99 8.88 9.51 15.00
C ALA A 99 7.88 10.39 15.78
N ILE A 100 6.73 9.83 16.17
CA ILE A 100 5.71 10.53 16.96
C ILE A 100 6.27 10.93 18.34
N ALA A 101 6.95 10.00 19.03
CA ALA A 101 7.52 10.25 20.35
C ALA A 101 8.61 11.34 20.32
N ARG A 102 9.38 11.43 19.23
CA ARG A 102 10.42 12.46 19.04
C ARG A 102 9.89 13.75 18.41
N GLY A 103 8.61 13.84 18.11
CA GLY A 103 8.03 15.00 17.43
C GLY A 103 8.56 15.21 15.99
N TRP A 104 9.20 14.16 15.41
CA TRP A 104 9.77 14.26 14.08
C TRP A 104 8.65 14.26 13.01
N ARG A 105 8.76 15.19 12.07
CA ARG A 105 7.83 15.28 10.94
C ARG A 105 8.63 15.37 9.64
N PRO A 106 8.36 14.53 8.66
CA PRO A 106 9.01 14.64 7.35
C PRO A 106 8.68 16.00 6.73
N SER A 107 9.69 16.63 6.12
CA SER A 107 9.44 17.88 5.39
C SER A 107 8.52 17.62 4.20
N GLY A 108 7.69 18.60 3.83
CA GLY A 108 6.81 18.47 2.68
C GLY A 108 7.53 18.19 1.36
N ARG A 109 8.82 18.57 1.26
CA ARG A 109 9.67 18.23 0.11
C ARG A 109 9.97 16.71 0.08
N VAL A 110 10.39 16.15 1.21
CA VAL A 110 10.67 14.71 1.33
C VAL A 110 9.42 13.89 1.02
N ALA A 111 8.27 14.26 1.60
CA ALA A 111 7.00 13.56 1.34
C ALA A 111 6.61 13.61 -0.15
N ARG A 112 6.79 14.75 -0.83
CA ARG A 112 6.51 14.87 -2.28
C ARG A 112 7.46 14.03 -3.12
N VAL A 113 8.76 14.08 -2.85
CA VAL A 113 9.76 13.28 -3.60
C VAL A 113 9.45 11.80 -3.43
N TRP A 114 9.15 11.36 -2.21
CA TRP A 114 8.76 9.98 -1.94
C TRP A 114 7.50 9.57 -2.72
N LEU A 115 6.45 10.40 -2.70
CA LEU A 115 5.23 10.16 -3.47
C LEU A 115 5.49 10.04 -4.98
N TYR A 116 6.24 10.99 -5.55
CA TYR A 116 6.55 10.97 -6.98
C TYR A 116 7.40 9.76 -7.38
N ALA A 117 8.35 9.36 -6.53
CA ALA A 117 9.15 8.15 -6.76
C ALA A 117 8.28 6.89 -6.82
N HIS A 118 7.29 6.77 -5.91
CA HIS A 118 6.36 5.64 -5.91
C HIS A 118 5.43 5.64 -7.12
N VAL A 119 4.90 6.81 -7.51
CA VAL A 119 4.07 6.93 -8.72
C VAL A 119 4.90 6.58 -9.95
N ALA A 120 6.12 7.09 -10.07
CA ALA A 120 7.01 6.77 -11.19
C ALA A 120 7.34 5.28 -11.26
N LEU A 121 7.61 4.64 -10.12
CA LEU A 121 7.88 3.21 -10.03
C LEU A 121 6.66 2.37 -10.44
N LEU A 122 5.47 2.74 -9.98
CA LEU A 122 4.21 2.06 -10.37
C LEU A 122 3.97 2.17 -11.87
N VAL A 123 4.17 3.36 -12.46
CA VAL A 123 4.01 3.60 -13.89
C VAL A 123 5.06 2.82 -14.69
N ALA A 124 6.33 2.82 -14.25
CA ALA A 124 7.39 2.08 -14.92
C ALA A 124 7.12 0.57 -14.95
N VAL A 125 6.72 -0.01 -13.81
CA VAL A 125 6.34 -1.43 -13.74
C VAL A 125 5.12 -1.72 -14.60
N TRP A 126 4.14 -0.83 -14.63
CA TRP A 126 2.97 -0.97 -15.49
C TRP A 126 3.35 -0.99 -16.98
N ILE A 127 4.20 -0.06 -17.43
CA ILE A 127 4.69 -0.01 -18.81
C ILE A 127 5.39 -1.33 -19.17
N VAL A 128 6.28 -1.81 -18.30
CA VAL A 128 6.98 -3.09 -18.52
C VAL A 128 6.00 -4.26 -18.65
N ARG A 129 4.91 -4.27 -17.87
CA ARG A 129 3.87 -5.30 -17.93
C ARG A 129 2.98 -5.21 -19.17
N LEU A 130 2.91 -4.05 -19.84
CA LEU A 130 2.21 -3.88 -21.10
C LEU A 130 3.02 -4.34 -22.30
N LEU A 131 4.36 -4.43 -22.17
CA LEU A 131 5.21 -4.95 -23.24
C LEU A 131 4.93 -6.44 -23.42
N PRO A 132 4.65 -6.90 -24.67
CA PRO A 132 4.48 -8.31 -24.91
C PRO A 132 5.78 -9.02 -24.54
N HIS A 133 5.68 -10.01 -23.66
CA HIS A 133 6.80 -10.89 -23.39
C HIS A 133 7.04 -11.72 -24.66
N ALA A 134 8.11 -11.38 -25.39
CA ALA A 134 8.57 -12.13 -26.54
C ALA A 134 9.12 -13.49 -26.10
#